data_16e993b5c43672758f0880f0e4b4f0a5
#
_entry.id   16e993b5c43672758f0880f0e4b4f0a5
#
_cell.length_a   1.000
_cell.length_b   1.000
_cell.length_c   1.000
_cell.angle_alpha   90.00
_cell.angle_beta   90.00
_cell.angle_gamma   90.00
#
_symmetry.space_group_name_H-M   'P 1'
#
loop_
_entity.id
_entity.type
_entity.pdbx_description
1 polymer ?
#
loop_
_entity_poly.entity_id
_entity_poly.type
_entity_poly.pdbx_seq_one_letter_code
_entity_poly.pdbx_strand_id
1 'polypeptide(L)'
;MGRLNQGFEYREQMGPAAAGRTVLAYLVARHRHSSEAVWQQRIAAGEVGVDDSPALSSDLLRAGQLLVWWRPPWEEPEVPLVFAVLHRDEHLLAVAKPRGLPSVPNGGFLTHTLLHRVRTMEPAATPLHRLGRGTSGLVLFARTAEARRAVSASWREGRVDKVYRALVTGVPAPAFSVDTPIGLVGHPRLGRVHAASGDGKPALTRVRRIGPGAGGTIVEVTIVTGRPHQIRIHLAAAGHPLVGDPLYVAGGGPGPEPGLPGDGGYRLHAYRLALAHPATGRRLELECGPPPDLRGED
;
A
#
# COMPACT_ATOMS: atom_id res chain seq x y z
N MET A 1 -17.69 -20.67 -10.36
CA MET A 1 -16.70 -21.03 -9.31
C MET A 1 -15.44 -20.26 -9.60
N GLY A 2 -14.98 -19.44 -8.66
CA GLY A 2 -13.72 -18.71 -8.77
C GLY A 2 -12.55 -19.68 -8.85
N ARG A 3 -11.48 -19.26 -9.50
CA ARG A 3 -10.28 -20.11 -9.64
C ARG A 3 -9.41 -19.94 -8.40
N LEU A 4 -9.07 -21.06 -7.72
CA LEU A 4 -8.12 -21.05 -6.61
C LEU A 4 -6.72 -20.64 -7.13
N ASN A 5 -6.01 -19.87 -6.33
CA ASN A 5 -4.59 -19.60 -6.54
C ASN A 5 -3.73 -20.85 -6.17
N GLN A 6 -2.43 -20.69 -6.21
CA GLN A 6 -1.49 -21.79 -5.94
C GLN A 6 -1.12 -21.99 -4.47
N GLY A 7 -1.75 -21.21 -3.54
CA GLY A 7 -1.28 -21.15 -2.16
C GLY A 7 -0.01 -20.32 -2.03
N PHE A 8 0.48 -20.16 -0.80
CA PHE A 8 1.69 -19.39 -0.54
C PHE A 8 2.39 -19.85 0.73
N GLU A 9 3.71 -19.94 0.65
CA GLU A 9 4.57 -20.29 1.77
C GLU A 9 5.11 -19.01 2.43
N TYR A 10 4.74 -18.79 3.68
CA TYR A 10 5.27 -17.72 4.51
C TYR A 10 6.42 -18.25 5.34
N ARG A 11 7.60 -17.62 5.25
CA ARG A 11 8.80 -17.96 6.00
C ARG A 11 9.17 -16.82 6.92
N GLU A 12 9.40 -17.11 8.19
CA GLU A 12 9.82 -16.12 9.18
C GLU A 12 10.94 -16.70 10.06
N GLN A 13 12.09 -16.02 10.07
CA GLN A 13 13.20 -16.40 10.95
C GLN A 13 12.94 -15.91 12.37
N MET A 14 13.00 -16.82 13.32
CA MET A 14 12.75 -16.52 14.73
C MET A 14 13.87 -15.71 15.33
N GLY A 15 13.52 -14.49 15.79
CA GLY A 15 14.43 -13.65 16.57
C GLY A 15 14.41 -14.00 18.06
N PRO A 16 15.28 -13.35 18.86
CA PRO A 16 15.35 -13.57 20.32
C PRO A 16 14.01 -13.37 21.06
N ALA A 17 13.17 -12.45 20.59
CA ALA A 17 11.86 -12.16 21.19
C ALA A 17 10.82 -13.29 21.00
N ALA A 18 11.07 -14.24 20.10
CA ALA A 18 10.23 -15.40 19.91
C ALA A 18 10.62 -16.60 20.81
N ALA A 19 11.87 -16.60 21.30
CA ALA A 19 12.39 -17.70 22.10
C ALA A 19 11.59 -17.92 23.39
N GLY A 20 11.30 -19.20 23.68
CA GLY A 20 10.53 -19.61 24.85
C GLY A 20 9.01 -19.46 24.72
N ARG A 21 8.51 -18.94 23.61
CA ARG A 21 7.07 -18.90 23.30
C ARG A 21 6.67 -20.17 22.62
N THR A 22 5.45 -20.64 22.86
CA THR A 22 4.89 -21.73 22.05
C THR A 22 4.59 -21.24 20.64
N VAL A 23 4.64 -22.14 19.66
CA VAL A 23 4.26 -21.87 18.25
C VAL A 23 2.89 -21.18 18.18
N LEU A 24 1.88 -21.73 18.87
CA LEU A 24 0.54 -21.16 18.89
C LEU A 24 0.53 -19.75 19.47
N ALA A 25 1.11 -19.53 20.65
CA ALA A 25 1.13 -18.21 21.29
C ALA A 25 1.88 -17.17 20.46
N TYR A 26 2.91 -17.56 19.73
CA TYR A 26 3.61 -16.69 18.79
C TYR A 26 2.73 -16.29 17.62
N LEU A 27 2.10 -17.27 16.93
CA LEU A 27 1.26 -17.02 15.77
C LEU A 27 0.05 -16.14 16.10
N VAL A 28 -0.62 -16.39 17.20
CA VAL A 28 -1.77 -15.59 17.68
C VAL A 28 -1.37 -14.13 17.93
N ALA A 29 -0.27 -13.91 18.60
CA ALA A 29 0.18 -12.56 18.92
C ALA A 29 0.72 -11.80 17.69
N ARG A 30 1.38 -12.50 16.78
CA ARG A 30 2.05 -11.92 15.61
C ARG A 30 1.10 -11.70 14.44
N HIS A 31 0.16 -12.63 14.23
CA HIS A 31 -0.72 -12.67 13.06
C HIS A 31 -2.20 -12.55 13.48
N ARG A 32 -2.54 -11.37 13.99
CA ARG A 32 -3.87 -11.04 14.56
C ARG A 32 -5.05 -11.11 13.56
N HIS A 33 -4.79 -11.41 12.29
CA HIS A 33 -5.84 -11.61 11.29
C HIS A 33 -6.59 -12.94 11.44
N SER A 34 -6.09 -13.85 12.29
CA SER A 34 -6.71 -15.14 12.56
C SER A 34 -6.82 -15.36 14.07
N SER A 35 -7.92 -15.95 14.50
CA SER A 35 -8.14 -16.32 15.90
C SER A 35 -7.23 -17.49 16.32
N GLU A 36 -7.15 -17.72 17.62
CA GLU A 36 -6.42 -18.86 18.20
C GLU A 36 -6.93 -20.19 17.65
N ALA A 37 -8.26 -20.38 17.61
CA ALA A 37 -8.88 -21.59 17.07
C ALA A 37 -8.49 -21.85 15.60
N VAL A 38 -8.42 -20.81 14.79
CA VAL A 38 -7.98 -20.92 13.38
C VAL A 38 -6.50 -21.35 13.30
N TRP A 39 -5.63 -20.81 14.17
CA TRP A 39 -4.24 -21.22 14.20
C TRP A 39 -4.06 -22.66 14.70
N GLN A 40 -4.80 -23.08 15.71
CA GLN A 40 -4.82 -24.47 16.19
C GLN A 40 -5.20 -25.44 15.06
N GLN A 41 -6.27 -25.11 14.31
CA GLN A 41 -6.73 -25.92 13.18
C GLN A 41 -5.63 -26.03 12.09
N ARG A 42 -4.96 -24.94 11.73
CA ARG A 42 -3.89 -24.94 10.73
C ARG A 42 -2.68 -25.76 11.16
N ILE A 43 -2.28 -25.66 12.43
CA ILE A 43 -1.20 -26.46 12.99
C ILE A 43 -1.57 -27.94 12.95
N ALA A 44 -2.79 -28.30 13.38
CA ALA A 44 -3.28 -29.67 13.34
C ALA A 44 -3.40 -30.22 11.91
N ALA A 45 -3.67 -29.38 10.92
CA ALA A 45 -3.69 -29.73 9.50
C ALA A 45 -2.28 -29.87 8.88
N GLY A 46 -1.21 -29.63 9.65
CA GLY A 46 0.17 -29.72 9.16
C GLY A 46 0.60 -28.54 8.28
N GLU A 47 -0.17 -27.44 8.29
CA GLU A 47 0.16 -26.22 7.51
C GLU A 47 1.32 -25.42 8.12
N VAL A 48 1.72 -25.70 9.38
CA VAL A 48 2.77 -24.97 10.09
C VAL A 48 3.91 -25.93 10.42
N GLY A 49 5.13 -25.47 10.14
CA GLY A 49 6.36 -26.21 10.44
C GLY A 49 7.42 -25.33 11.09
N VAL A 50 8.38 -25.98 11.74
CA VAL A 50 9.60 -25.37 12.28
C VAL A 50 10.79 -26.18 11.82
N ASP A 51 11.77 -25.56 11.16
CA ASP A 51 12.99 -26.21 10.63
C ASP A 51 12.65 -27.47 9.82
N ASP A 52 11.79 -27.36 8.82
CA ASP A 52 11.34 -28.43 7.90
C ASP A 52 10.56 -29.58 8.55
N SER A 53 10.17 -29.47 9.83
CA SER A 53 9.35 -30.47 10.53
C SER A 53 7.96 -29.87 10.87
N PRO A 54 6.88 -30.68 10.79
CA PRO A 54 5.55 -30.24 11.27
C PRO A 54 5.63 -29.80 12.72
N ALA A 55 5.02 -28.65 13.04
CA ALA A 55 5.02 -28.10 14.38
C ALA A 55 3.79 -28.55 15.17
N LEU A 56 3.95 -28.69 16.49
CA LEU A 56 2.85 -28.80 17.45
C LEU A 56 2.54 -27.42 18.06
N SER A 57 1.31 -27.22 18.50
CA SER A 57 0.89 -25.97 19.17
C SER A 57 1.72 -25.64 20.41
N SER A 58 2.19 -26.68 21.12
CA SER A 58 2.98 -26.58 22.34
C SER A 58 4.48 -26.46 22.14
N ASP A 59 5.00 -26.64 20.92
CA ASP A 59 6.43 -26.59 20.63
C ASP A 59 6.99 -25.21 20.99
N LEU A 60 8.14 -25.20 21.70
CA LEU A 60 8.80 -23.97 22.08
C LEU A 60 9.75 -23.50 20.97
N LEU A 61 9.55 -22.28 20.55
CA LEU A 61 10.40 -21.61 19.57
C LEU A 61 11.77 -21.24 20.17
N ARG A 62 12.82 -21.30 19.34
CA ARG A 62 14.18 -20.87 19.65
C ARG A 62 14.63 -19.82 18.65
N ALA A 63 15.49 -18.89 19.08
CA ALA A 63 16.12 -17.95 18.18
C ALA A 63 16.91 -18.69 17.06
N GLY A 64 16.82 -18.21 15.84
CA GLY A 64 17.49 -18.81 14.69
C GLY A 64 16.68 -19.87 13.94
N GLN A 65 15.60 -20.41 14.52
CA GLN A 65 14.73 -21.35 13.82
C GLN A 65 13.94 -20.67 12.68
N LEU A 66 13.57 -21.45 11.66
CA LEU A 66 12.71 -21.02 10.57
C LEU A 66 11.28 -21.51 10.81
N LEU A 67 10.35 -20.59 11.10
CA LEU A 67 8.93 -20.88 11.14
C LEU A 67 8.35 -20.74 9.72
N VAL A 68 7.64 -21.77 9.28
CA VAL A 68 7.01 -21.83 7.95
C VAL A 68 5.51 -22.02 8.14
N TRP A 69 4.71 -21.22 7.43
CA TRP A 69 3.30 -21.47 7.27
C TRP A 69 2.97 -21.61 5.79
N TRP A 70 2.59 -22.83 5.41
CA TRP A 70 2.05 -23.12 4.09
C TRP A 70 0.55 -22.83 4.05
N ARG A 71 0.18 -21.69 3.49
CA ARG A 71 -1.22 -21.37 3.26
C ARG A 71 -1.72 -22.13 2.04
N PRO A 72 -2.74 -23.01 2.19
CA PRO A 72 -3.33 -23.72 1.06
C PRO A 72 -3.88 -22.76 -0.01
N PRO A 73 -4.14 -23.24 -1.25
CA PRO A 73 -4.81 -22.47 -2.28
C PRO A 73 -6.14 -21.91 -1.80
N TRP A 74 -6.43 -20.64 -2.14
CA TRP A 74 -7.70 -19.98 -1.81
C TRP A 74 -8.23 -19.20 -3.00
N GLU A 75 -9.54 -18.94 -2.98
CA GLU A 75 -10.19 -18.05 -3.90
C GLU A 75 -9.88 -16.60 -3.53
N GLU A 76 -9.31 -15.83 -4.48
CA GLU A 76 -9.00 -14.43 -4.26
C GLU A 76 -10.20 -13.56 -4.63
N PRO A 77 -10.46 -12.46 -3.90
CA PRO A 77 -11.53 -11.53 -4.27
C PRO A 77 -11.34 -11.02 -5.70
N GLU A 78 -12.45 -10.78 -6.38
CA GLU A 78 -12.45 -10.18 -7.69
C GLU A 78 -11.96 -8.74 -7.66
N VAL A 79 -11.14 -8.38 -8.64
CA VAL A 79 -10.58 -7.03 -8.83
C VAL A 79 -10.42 -6.73 -10.32
N PRO A 80 -10.35 -5.46 -10.73
CA PRO A 80 -10.03 -5.12 -12.12
C PRO A 80 -8.58 -5.52 -12.43
N LEU A 81 -8.39 -6.46 -13.35
CA LEU A 81 -7.07 -7.01 -13.69
C LEU A 81 -6.40 -6.33 -14.90
N VAL A 82 -7.14 -5.46 -15.60
CA VAL A 82 -6.64 -4.75 -16.78
C VAL A 82 -5.97 -3.45 -16.38
N PHE A 83 -4.78 -3.21 -16.92
CA PHE A 83 -4.03 -1.97 -16.75
C PHE A 83 -3.41 -1.55 -18.08
N ALA A 84 -3.09 -0.27 -18.24
CA ALA A 84 -2.41 0.24 -19.44
C ALA A 84 -0.92 0.45 -19.16
N VAL A 85 -0.07 0.22 -20.18
CA VAL A 85 1.35 0.62 -20.16
C VAL A 85 1.43 2.08 -20.62
N LEU A 86 2.04 2.93 -19.81
CA LEU A 86 2.21 4.36 -20.08
C LEU A 86 3.60 4.68 -20.66
N HIS A 87 4.61 3.94 -20.21
CA HIS A 87 5.98 4.08 -20.67
C HIS A 87 6.70 2.75 -20.52
N ARG A 88 7.55 2.42 -21.50
CA ARG A 88 8.40 1.24 -21.46
C ARG A 88 9.68 1.50 -22.23
N ASP A 89 10.82 1.35 -21.54
CA ASP A 89 12.14 1.32 -22.14
C ASP A 89 12.96 0.15 -21.58
N GLU A 90 14.26 0.12 -21.81
CA GLU A 90 15.15 -0.94 -21.33
C GLU A 90 15.22 -0.99 -19.79
N HIS A 91 15.06 0.13 -19.09
CA HIS A 91 15.32 0.30 -17.66
C HIS A 91 14.05 0.42 -16.82
N LEU A 92 13.00 1.01 -17.37
CA LEU A 92 11.78 1.39 -16.66
C LEU A 92 10.51 0.88 -17.36
N LEU A 93 9.50 0.61 -16.55
CA LEU A 93 8.13 0.37 -16.98
C LEU A 93 7.18 1.19 -16.10
N ALA A 94 6.38 2.05 -16.69
CA ALA A 94 5.32 2.77 -16.00
C ALA A 94 3.95 2.27 -16.47
N VAL A 95 3.05 2.05 -15.52
CA VAL A 95 1.70 1.53 -15.80
C VAL A 95 0.62 2.33 -15.09
N ALA A 96 -0.58 2.37 -15.68
CA ALA A 96 -1.79 2.91 -15.07
C ALA A 96 -2.50 1.83 -14.25
N LYS A 97 -2.34 1.84 -12.93
CA LYS A 97 -3.05 0.92 -12.03
C LYS A 97 -4.52 1.33 -11.90
N PRO A 98 -5.50 0.45 -12.13
CA PRO A 98 -6.90 0.75 -11.87
C PRO A 98 -7.18 0.86 -10.37
N ARG A 99 -8.24 1.59 -9.99
CA ARG A 99 -8.80 1.58 -8.63
C ARG A 99 -9.30 0.17 -8.31
N GLY A 100 -9.11 -0.29 -7.08
CA GLY A 100 -9.53 -1.64 -6.65
C GLY A 100 -8.44 -2.72 -6.75
N LEU A 101 -7.45 -2.57 -7.65
CA LEU A 101 -6.34 -3.52 -7.79
C LEU A 101 -5.25 -3.27 -6.74
N PRO A 102 -4.89 -4.25 -5.89
CA PRO A 102 -3.72 -4.16 -5.02
C PRO A 102 -2.42 -4.02 -5.83
N SER A 103 -1.46 -3.24 -5.34
CA SER A 103 -0.15 -3.09 -6.02
C SER A 103 0.73 -4.33 -5.88
N VAL A 104 0.71 -4.96 -4.70
CA VAL A 104 1.56 -6.11 -4.34
C VAL A 104 0.76 -7.10 -3.50
N PRO A 105 1.20 -8.36 -3.39
CA PRO A 105 0.57 -9.35 -2.53
C PRO A 105 0.40 -8.85 -1.09
N ASN A 106 -0.79 -8.98 -0.56
CA ASN A 106 -1.13 -8.62 0.81
C ASN A 106 -2.53 -9.17 1.19
N GLY A 107 -2.69 -9.64 2.41
CA GLY A 107 -3.98 -10.12 2.92
C GLY A 107 -4.53 -11.29 2.11
N GLY A 108 -5.69 -11.09 1.46
CA GLY A 108 -6.34 -12.11 0.63
C GLY A 108 -5.88 -12.16 -0.83
N PHE A 109 -4.90 -11.35 -1.24
CA PHE A 109 -4.47 -11.16 -2.62
C PHE A 109 -3.05 -11.69 -2.83
N LEU A 110 -2.86 -12.58 -3.81
CA LEU A 110 -1.58 -13.13 -4.24
C LEU A 110 -1.37 -12.87 -5.74
N THR A 111 -2.25 -13.42 -6.57
CA THR A 111 -2.21 -13.33 -8.03
C THR A 111 -3.06 -12.18 -8.56
N HIS A 112 -4.10 -11.78 -7.85
CA HIS A 112 -4.93 -10.62 -8.15
C HIS A 112 -4.25 -9.31 -7.70
N THR A 113 -3.01 -9.10 -8.15
CA THR A 113 -2.20 -7.91 -7.84
C THR A 113 -1.55 -7.35 -9.09
N LEU A 114 -1.27 -6.04 -9.10
CA LEU A 114 -0.56 -5.39 -10.20
C LEU A 114 0.82 -6.02 -10.42
N LEU A 115 1.57 -6.31 -9.36
CA LEU A 115 2.89 -6.92 -9.45
C LEU A 115 2.83 -8.28 -10.16
N HIS A 116 1.89 -9.15 -9.78
CA HIS A 116 1.73 -10.45 -10.44
C HIS A 116 1.41 -10.27 -11.92
N ARG A 117 0.46 -9.38 -12.26
CA ARG A 117 0.08 -9.10 -13.65
C ARG A 117 1.21 -8.49 -14.46
N VAL A 118 2.00 -7.59 -13.91
CA VAL A 118 3.18 -7.02 -14.58
C VAL A 118 4.22 -8.11 -14.84
N ARG A 119 4.46 -8.99 -13.89
CA ARG A 119 5.45 -10.07 -14.03
C ARG A 119 5.08 -11.16 -15.04
N THR A 120 3.83 -11.28 -15.46
CA THR A 120 3.47 -12.14 -16.60
C THR A 120 4.02 -11.62 -17.93
N MET A 121 4.31 -10.32 -18.03
CA MET A 121 4.87 -9.67 -19.23
C MET A 121 6.37 -9.35 -19.04
N GLU A 122 6.78 -9.01 -17.83
CA GLU A 122 8.10 -8.56 -17.45
C GLU A 122 8.55 -9.28 -16.17
N PRO A 123 9.04 -10.51 -16.25
CA PRO A 123 9.32 -11.35 -15.07
C PRO A 123 10.29 -10.71 -14.06
N ALA A 124 11.26 -9.92 -14.53
CA ALA A 124 12.25 -9.22 -13.71
C ALA A 124 11.73 -7.91 -13.09
N ALA A 125 10.52 -7.45 -13.44
CA ALA A 125 9.99 -6.18 -12.98
C ALA A 125 9.91 -6.10 -11.45
N THR A 126 10.47 -5.03 -10.90
CA THR A 126 10.46 -4.74 -9.47
C THR A 126 9.77 -3.40 -9.22
N PRO A 127 8.71 -3.34 -8.38
CA PRO A 127 8.03 -2.08 -8.11
C PRO A 127 8.95 -1.14 -7.33
N LEU A 128 9.02 0.12 -7.77
CA LEU A 128 9.79 1.18 -7.12
C LEU A 128 8.98 1.89 -6.03
N HIS A 129 7.68 1.84 -6.13
CA HIS A 129 6.72 2.30 -5.14
C HIS A 129 5.41 1.53 -5.25
N ARG A 130 4.48 1.83 -4.36
CA ARG A 130 3.15 1.22 -4.37
C ARG A 130 2.06 2.24 -4.09
N LEU A 131 0.88 1.98 -4.64
CA LEU A 131 -0.35 2.70 -4.32
C LEU A 131 -1.26 1.82 -3.48
N GLY A 132 -2.08 2.42 -2.63
CA GLY A 132 -3.16 1.72 -1.94
C GLY A 132 -4.15 1.09 -2.93
N ARG A 133 -4.89 0.08 -2.50
CA ARG A 133 -5.87 -0.63 -3.35
C ARG A 133 -6.91 0.34 -3.94
N GLY A 134 -7.42 1.26 -3.14
CA GLY A 134 -8.39 2.28 -3.57
C GLY A 134 -7.80 3.42 -4.41
N THR A 135 -6.47 3.57 -4.48
CA THR A 135 -5.79 4.59 -5.29
C THR A 135 -5.57 4.08 -6.70
N SER A 136 -5.92 4.84 -7.72
CA SER A 136 -5.59 4.60 -9.13
C SER A 136 -4.37 5.40 -9.58
N GLY A 137 -3.88 5.15 -10.79
CA GLY A 137 -2.87 5.98 -11.43
C GLY A 137 -1.51 5.33 -11.57
N LEU A 138 -0.51 6.16 -11.75
CA LEU A 138 0.83 5.79 -12.19
C LEU A 138 1.58 4.96 -11.14
N VAL A 139 2.09 3.80 -11.55
CA VAL A 139 3.03 2.97 -10.80
C VAL A 139 4.26 2.69 -11.66
N LEU A 140 5.43 2.95 -11.08
CA LEU A 140 6.72 2.77 -11.74
C LEU A 140 7.43 1.49 -11.27
N PHE A 141 7.94 0.72 -12.22
CA PHE A 141 8.74 -0.47 -12.00
C PHE A 141 10.13 -0.28 -12.60
N ALA A 142 11.13 -0.85 -11.95
CA ALA A 142 12.45 -1.07 -12.54
C ALA A 142 12.45 -2.40 -13.30
N ARG A 143 13.04 -2.42 -14.49
CA ARG A 143 13.26 -3.61 -15.31
C ARG A 143 14.65 -4.21 -15.08
N THR A 144 15.59 -3.40 -14.54
CA THR A 144 16.96 -3.82 -14.23
C THR A 144 17.33 -3.53 -12.77
N ALA A 145 18.34 -4.24 -12.26
CA ALA A 145 18.84 -4.04 -10.89
C ALA A 145 19.50 -2.65 -10.74
N GLU A 146 20.16 -2.15 -11.80
CA GLU A 146 20.80 -0.85 -11.85
C GLU A 146 19.75 0.26 -11.74
N ALA A 147 18.70 0.21 -12.54
CA ALA A 147 17.58 1.15 -12.50
C ALA A 147 16.90 1.14 -11.12
N ARG A 148 16.72 -0.04 -10.52
CA ARG A 148 16.18 -0.17 -9.17
C ARG A 148 17.04 0.56 -8.14
N ARG A 149 18.37 0.37 -8.16
CA ARG A 149 19.29 1.04 -7.23
C ARG A 149 19.26 2.55 -7.40
N ALA A 150 19.40 3.05 -8.63
CA ALA A 150 19.46 4.47 -8.94
C ALA A 150 18.15 5.20 -8.57
N VAL A 151 17.00 4.67 -8.99
CA VAL A 151 15.71 5.30 -8.69
C VAL A 151 15.38 5.20 -7.20
N SER A 152 15.68 4.07 -6.53
CA SER A 152 15.49 3.96 -5.08
C SER A 152 16.35 4.95 -4.28
N ALA A 153 17.56 5.28 -4.74
CA ALA A 153 18.40 6.34 -4.17
C ALA A 153 17.73 7.70 -4.36
N SER A 154 17.33 8.05 -5.58
CA SER A 154 16.61 9.31 -5.89
C SER A 154 15.34 9.47 -5.06
N TRP A 155 14.62 8.37 -4.81
CA TRP A 155 13.41 8.37 -3.97
C TRP A 155 13.70 8.71 -2.51
N ARG A 156 14.76 8.09 -1.92
CA ARG A 156 15.19 8.37 -0.53
C ARG A 156 15.68 9.79 -0.35
N GLU A 157 16.29 10.36 -1.38
CA GLU A 157 16.85 11.72 -1.38
C GLU A 157 15.79 12.79 -1.74
N GLY A 158 14.53 12.38 -1.95
CA GLY A 158 13.45 13.30 -2.26
C GLY A 158 13.51 13.92 -3.66
N ARG A 159 14.29 13.36 -4.58
CA ARG A 159 14.47 13.86 -5.97
C ARG A 159 13.45 13.31 -6.96
N VAL A 160 12.31 12.84 -6.47
CA VAL A 160 11.20 12.35 -7.29
C VAL A 160 9.97 13.19 -7.01
N ASP A 161 9.53 13.94 -8.01
CA ASP A 161 8.30 14.73 -7.92
C ASP A 161 7.08 13.82 -8.04
N LYS A 162 6.09 14.03 -7.20
CA LYS A 162 4.87 13.19 -7.13
C LYS A 162 3.65 14.08 -7.00
N VAL A 163 2.78 14.04 -8.01
CA VAL A 163 1.55 14.83 -8.05
C VAL A 163 0.35 13.90 -8.15
N TYR A 164 -0.66 14.19 -7.37
CA TYR A 164 -1.90 13.43 -7.29
C TYR A 164 -3.10 14.32 -7.57
N ARG A 165 -4.21 13.72 -7.99
CA ARG A 165 -5.56 14.31 -8.01
C ARG A 165 -6.40 13.63 -6.95
N ALA A 166 -7.19 14.43 -6.24
CA ALA A 166 -8.05 13.93 -5.17
C ALA A 166 -9.38 14.68 -5.16
N LEU A 167 -10.44 14.01 -4.73
CA LEU A 167 -11.73 14.62 -4.42
C LEU A 167 -11.88 14.67 -2.90
N VAL A 168 -12.04 15.88 -2.36
CA VAL A 168 -12.13 16.14 -0.92
C VAL A 168 -13.50 16.68 -0.55
N THR A 169 -13.89 16.52 0.71
CA THR A 169 -15.12 17.09 1.25
C THR A 169 -14.98 18.59 1.48
N GLY A 170 -16.08 19.32 1.27
CA GLY A 170 -16.13 20.77 1.45
C GLY A 170 -15.35 21.56 0.41
N VAL A 171 -15.04 22.82 0.70
CA VAL A 171 -14.33 23.76 -0.18
C VAL A 171 -13.08 24.26 0.53
N PRO A 172 -11.92 23.67 0.24
CA PRO A 172 -10.66 24.13 0.84
C PRO A 172 -10.21 25.49 0.30
N ALA A 173 -9.27 26.13 1.00
CA ALA A 173 -8.59 27.32 0.50
C ALA A 173 -7.95 27.06 -0.89
N PRO A 174 -7.73 28.12 -1.70
CA PRO A 174 -7.15 27.97 -3.05
C PRO A 174 -5.82 27.23 -3.09
N ALA A 175 -4.97 27.45 -2.09
CA ALA A 175 -3.72 26.73 -1.87
C ALA A 175 -3.36 26.70 -0.38
N PHE A 176 -2.79 25.57 0.09
CA PHE A 176 -2.33 25.41 1.46
C PHE A 176 -1.30 24.28 1.57
N SER A 177 -0.63 24.23 2.72
CA SER A 177 0.29 23.14 3.04
C SER A 177 -0.13 22.48 4.35
N VAL A 178 0.15 21.18 4.46
CA VAL A 178 -0.07 20.40 5.68
C VAL A 178 1.24 19.71 6.03
N ASP A 179 1.70 19.94 7.26
CA ASP A 179 2.95 19.41 7.79
C ASP A 179 2.75 18.57 9.07
N THR A 180 1.52 18.21 9.37
CA THR A 180 1.16 17.39 10.52
C THR A 180 1.96 16.07 10.53
N PRO A 181 2.71 15.76 11.63
CA PRO A 181 3.46 14.52 11.70
C PRO A 181 2.57 13.29 11.66
N ILE A 182 3.08 12.20 11.09
CA ILE A 182 2.36 10.94 10.92
C ILE A 182 2.98 9.85 11.76
N GLY A 183 2.21 9.29 12.68
CA GLY A 183 2.61 8.25 13.63
C GLY A 183 1.61 7.09 13.68
N LEU A 184 1.79 6.20 14.65
CA LEU A 184 0.91 5.06 14.88
C LEU A 184 -0.05 5.36 16.03
N VAL A 185 -1.36 5.27 15.78
CA VAL A 185 -2.43 5.42 16.77
C VAL A 185 -3.22 4.11 16.92
N GLY A 186 -4.05 4.01 17.96
CA GLY A 186 -4.90 2.85 18.20
C GLY A 186 -5.89 2.60 17.07
N HIS A 187 -6.18 1.32 16.80
CA HIS A 187 -7.22 0.87 15.87
C HIS A 187 -7.86 -0.41 16.40
N PRO A 188 -9.21 -0.49 16.49
CA PRO A 188 -9.89 -1.58 17.18
C PRO A 188 -9.62 -2.97 16.58
N ARG A 189 -9.47 -3.07 15.25
CA ARG A 189 -9.26 -4.36 14.55
C ARG A 189 -7.80 -4.71 14.30
N LEU A 190 -6.91 -3.71 14.18
CA LEU A 190 -5.49 -3.91 13.78
C LEU A 190 -4.51 -3.62 14.91
N GLY A 191 -5.02 -3.17 16.07
CA GLY A 191 -4.19 -2.68 17.16
C GLY A 191 -3.67 -1.29 16.88
N ARG A 192 -2.98 -1.03 15.76
CA ARG A 192 -2.44 0.29 15.40
C ARG A 192 -2.52 0.56 13.89
N VAL A 193 -2.74 1.83 13.53
CA VAL A 193 -2.69 2.35 12.15
C VAL A 193 -1.93 3.67 12.11
N HIS A 194 -1.43 4.07 10.94
CA HIS A 194 -0.87 5.40 10.75
C HIS A 194 -2.00 6.45 10.77
N ALA A 195 -1.75 7.57 11.45
CA ALA A 195 -2.65 8.72 11.53
C ALA A 195 -1.86 9.99 11.86
N ALA A 196 -2.54 11.14 11.89
CA ALA A 196 -2.00 12.37 12.46
C ALA A 196 -1.63 12.14 13.94
N SER A 197 -0.38 12.46 14.32
CA SER A 197 0.13 12.20 15.66
C SER A 197 1.31 13.12 15.97
N GLY A 198 1.27 13.83 17.10
CA GLY A 198 2.36 14.72 17.51
C GLY A 198 3.73 14.02 17.63
N ASP A 199 3.75 12.75 18.01
CA ASP A 199 4.96 11.92 18.12
C ASP A 199 5.34 11.24 16.78
N GLY A 200 4.68 11.63 15.68
CA GLY A 200 4.87 11.06 14.36
C GLY A 200 6.16 11.53 13.69
N LYS A 201 6.44 10.92 12.54
CA LYS A 201 7.54 11.36 11.67
C LYS A 201 7.10 12.58 10.86
N PRO A 202 7.99 13.58 10.63
CA PRO A 202 7.70 14.71 9.77
C PRO A 202 7.17 14.31 8.40
N ALA A 203 6.15 15.01 7.95
CA ALA A 203 5.52 14.82 6.66
C ALA A 203 5.13 16.20 6.08
N LEU A 204 5.18 16.38 4.76
CA LEU A 204 4.80 17.63 4.11
C LEU A 204 4.03 17.35 2.83
N THR A 205 2.85 17.94 2.73
CA THR A 205 1.94 17.90 1.58
C THR A 205 1.54 19.31 1.18
N ARG A 206 1.60 19.62 -0.11
CA ARG A 206 1.09 20.90 -0.68
C ARG A 206 -0.15 20.61 -1.48
N VAL A 207 -1.16 21.43 -1.32
CA VAL A 207 -2.48 21.26 -1.92
C VAL A 207 -2.85 22.50 -2.70
N ARG A 208 -3.39 22.34 -3.90
CA ARG A 208 -3.95 23.40 -4.75
C ARG A 208 -5.36 22.99 -5.18
N ARG A 209 -6.33 23.84 -4.94
CA ARG A 209 -7.71 23.64 -5.41
C ARG A 209 -7.76 23.76 -6.93
N ILE A 210 -8.47 22.85 -7.58
CA ILE A 210 -8.68 22.85 -9.03
C ILE A 210 -10.07 23.37 -9.37
N GLY A 211 -11.12 22.76 -8.81
CA GLY A 211 -12.49 23.15 -9.12
C GLY A 211 -13.51 22.24 -8.42
N PRO A 212 -14.79 22.44 -8.71
CA PRO A 212 -15.84 21.57 -8.18
C PRO A 212 -15.72 20.15 -8.70
N GLY A 213 -16.22 19.19 -7.93
CA GLY A 213 -16.36 17.79 -8.29
C GLY A 213 -17.61 17.18 -7.70
N ALA A 214 -17.98 15.98 -8.12
CA ALA A 214 -19.20 15.31 -7.69
C ALA A 214 -19.17 15.01 -6.17
N GLY A 215 -19.86 15.83 -5.39
CA GLY A 215 -19.95 15.70 -3.94
C GLY A 215 -18.76 16.28 -3.17
N GLY A 216 -17.97 17.18 -3.78
CA GLY A 216 -16.82 17.79 -3.11
C GLY A 216 -16.01 18.71 -4.03
N THR A 217 -14.74 18.86 -3.71
CA THR A 217 -13.80 19.71 -4.45
C THR A 217 -12.62 18.88 -4.96
N ILE A 218 -12.26 19.05 -6.23
CA ILE A 218 -11.07 18.45 -6.82
C ILE A 218 -9.86 19.28 -6.43
N VAL A 219 -8.84 18.59 -5.92
CA VAL A 219 -7.56 19.20 -5.54
C VAL A 219 -6.40 18.49 -6.22
N GLU A 220 -5.36 19.24 -6.51
CA GLU A 220 -4.03 18.72 -6.86
C GLU A 220 -3.17 18.68 -5.61
N VAL A 221 -2.48 17.57 -5.42
CA VAL A 221 -1.70 17.31 -4.21
C VAL A 221 -0.28 16.93 -4.58
N THR A 222 0.69 17.71 -4.11
CA THR A 222 2.12 17.41 -4.24
C THR A 222 2.65 16.91 -2.89
N ILE A 223 3.26 15.72 -2.86
CA ILE A 223 3.89 15.19 -1.65
C ILE A 223 5.40 15.35 -1.70
N VAL A 224 5.97 16.01 -0.69
CA VAL A 224 7.42 16.16 -0.52
C VAL A 224 8.00 14.92 0.16
N THR A 225 7.33 14.41 1.16
CA THR A 225 7.65 13.16 1.86
C THR A 225 6.78 12.02 1.34
N GLY A 226 7.02 10.77 1.80
CA GLY A 226 6.26 9.58 1.39
C GLY A 226 5.86 8.70 2.57
N ARG A 227 5.13 9.24 3.55
CA ARG A 227 4.64 8.45 4.69
C ARG A 227 3.44 7.58 4.29
N PRO A 228 3.22 6.44 4.94
CA PRO A 228 2.03 5.64 4.69
C PRO A 228 0.75 6.48 4.84
N HIS A 229 -0.14 6.39 3.86
CA HIS A 229 -1.43 7.10 3.79
C HIS A 229 -1.35 8.63 3.90
N GLN A 230 -0.19 9.23 3.68
CA GLN A 230 0.08 10.64 3.93
C GLN A 230 -1.01 11.58 3.36
N ILE A 231 -1.39 11.42 2.08
CA ILE A 231 -2.40 12.29 1.45
C ILE A 231 -3.75 12.17 2.17
N ARG A 232 -4.19 10.95 2.45
CA ARG A 232 -5.46 10.68 3.16
C ARG A 232 -5.47 11.32 4.53
N ILE A 233 -4.39 11.14 5.30
CA ILE A 233 -4.22 11.68 6.66
C ILE A 233 -4.15 13.20 6.62
N HIS A 234 -3.32 13.77 5.76
CA HIS A 234 -3.11 15.22 5.70
C HIS A 234 -4.36 15.99 5.26
N LEU A 235 -5.06 15.51 4.23
CA LEU A 235 -6.31 16.15 3.81
C LEU A 235 -7.38 16.07 4.91
N ALA A 236 -7.46 14.94 5.60
CA ALA A 236 -8.34 14.77 6.76
C ALA A 236 -7.93 15.66 7.94
N ALA A 237 -6.64 15.80 8.24
CA ALA A 237 -6.11 16.67 9.28
C ALA A 237 -6.42 18.16 9.00
N ALA A 238 -6.41 18.54 7.72
CA ALA A 238 -6.81 19.88 7.27
C ALA A 238 -8.34 20.12 7.27
N GLY A 239 -9.16 19.17 7.72
CA GLY A 239 -10.62 19.27 7.74
C GLY A 239 -11.32 18.89 6.42
N HIS A 240 -10.56 18.41 5.43
CA HIS A 240 -11.07 18.05 4.10
C HIS A 240 -10.74 16.59 3.75
N PRO A 241 -11.28 15.59 4.47
CA PRO A 241 -11.03 14.18 4.16
C PRO A 241 -11.44 13.85 2.73
N LEU A 242 -10.83 12.81 2.17
CA LEU A 242 -11.21 12.31 0.84
C LEU A 242 -12.68 11.87 0.84
N VAL A 243 -13.42 12.23 -0.19
CA VAL A 243 -14.78 11.74 -0.40
C VAL A 243 -14.76 10.21 -0.47
N GLY A 244 -15.57 9.58 0.42
CA GLY A 244 -15.69 8.12 0.52
C GLY A 244 -14.52 7.43 1.23
N ASP A 245 -13.69 8.12 1.99
CA ASP A 245 -12.65 7.49 2.79
C ASP A 245 -13.25 6.73 4.00
N PRO A 246 -13.13 5.38 4.07
CA PRO A 246 -13.73 4.61 5.14
C PRO A 246 -12.91 4.64 6.45
N LEU A 247 -11.68 5.19 6.42
CA LEU A 247 -10.77 5.13 7.56
C LEU A 247 -10.54 6.49 8.21
N TYR A 248 -10.22 7.52 7.41
CA TYR A 248 -9.81 8.83 7.92
C TYR A 248 -10.93 9.85 7.87
N VAL A 249 -11.18 10.48 9.02
CA VAL A 249 -12.16 11.56 9.20
C VAL A 249 -11.45 12.89 9.51
N ALA A 250 -12.18 13.97 9.60
CA ALA A 250 -11.65 15.29 10.00
C ALA A 250 -10.81 15.17 11.28
N GLY A 251 -9.64 15.82 11.29
CA GLY A 251 -8.62 15.66 12.32
C GLY A 251 -7.51 14.64 11.97
N GLY A 252 -7.64 13.88 10.86
CA GLY A 252 -6.58 13.00 10.36
C GLY A 252 -6.42 11.67 11.11
N GLY A 253 -7.37 11.35 11.98
CA GLY A 253 -7.46 10.09 12.72
C GLY A 253 -8.47 9.11 12.11
N PRO A 254 -8.50 7.85 12.63
CA PRO A 254 -9.55 6.91 12.28
C PRO A 254 -10.91 7.37 12.84
N GLY A 255 -11.98 7.13 12.08
CA GLY A 255 -13.35 7.39 12.49
C GLY A 255 -13.83 6.50 13.64
N PRO A 256 -15.07 6.68 14.14
CA PRO A 256 -15.63 5.86 15.22
C PRO A 256 -15.79 4.38 14.83
N GLU A 257 -16.15 4.10 13.60
CA GLU A 257 -16.24 2.75 13.01
C GLU A 257 -15.27 2.65 11.82
N PRO A 258 -13.95 2.60 12.09
CA PRO A 258 -12.97 2.75 11.03
C PRO A 258 -12.90 1.50 10.16
N GLY A 259 -12.89 1.71 8.85
CA GLY A 259 -12.50 0.70 7.87
C GLY A 259 -11.04 0.30 8.01
N LEU A 260 -10.60 -0.59 7.14
CA LEU A 260 -9.20 -1.02 7.08
C LEU A 260 -8.39 -0.12 6.12
N PRO A 261 -7.07 -0.02 6.32
CA PRO A 261 -6.16 0.70 5.43
C PRO A 261 -6.29 0.34 3.94
N GLY A 262 -6.63 -0.92 3.67
CA GLY A 262 -6.81 -1.43 2.32
C GLY A 262 -8.22 -1.23 1.74
N ASP A 263 -9.18 -0.76 2.50
CA ASP A 263 -10.53 -0.55 2.00
C ASP A 263 -10.57 0.58 0.99
N GLY A 264 -11.37 0.38 -0.05
CA GLY A 264 -11.57 1.35 -1.13
C GLY A 264 -12.68 2.35 -0.77
N GLY A 265 -13.16 3.06 -1.80
CA GLY A 265 -14.24 4.04 -1.68
C GLY A 265 -13.77 5.46 -1.93
N TYR A 266 -12.60 5.83 -1.45
CA TYR A 266 -12.05 7.17 -1.62
C TYR A 266 -11.58 7.47 -3.05
N ARG A 267 -11.52 8.76 -3.37
CA ARG A 267 -11.15 9.30 -4.68
C ARG A 267 -9.74 9.90 -4.64
N LEU A 268 -8.74 9.09 -5.07
CA LEU A 268 -7.33 9.48 -5.14
C LEU A 268 -6.67 8.84 -6.36
N HIS A 269 -5.86 9.63 -7.09
CA HIS A 269 -5.21 9.22 -8.31
C HIS A 269 -3.78 9.74 -8.39
N ALA A 270 -2.81 8.85 -8.62
CA ALA A 270 -1.42 9.22 -8.88
C ALA A 270 -1.29 9.74 -10.32
N TYR A 271 -1.26 11.07 -10.46
CA TYR A 271 -1.38 11.76 -11.73
C TYR A 271 -0.06 11.89 -12.47
N ARG A 272 0.94 12.52 -11.84
CA ARG A 272 2.26 12.74 -12.45
C ARG A 272 3.41 12.30 -11.56
N LEU A 273 4.47 11.87 -12.20
CA LEU A 273 5.72 11.50 -11.57
C LEU A 273 6.88 12.00 -12.43
N ALA A 274 7.84 12.73 -11.83
CA ALA A 274 9.02 13.18 -12.54
C ALA A 274 10.29 12.83 -11.76
N LEU A 275 11.31 12.36 -12.49
CA LEU A 275 12.60 11.92 -11.94
C LEU A 275 13.69 12.02 -13.00
N ALA A 276 14.96 11.93 -12.58
CA ALA A 276 16.06 11.71 -13.50
C ALA A 276 16.02 10.25 -14.00
N HIS A 277 16.07 10.04 -15.30
CA HIS A 277 16.12 8.71 -15.89
C HIS A 277 17.41 7.98 -15.46
N PRO A 278 17.35 6.72 -14.98
CA PRO A 278 18.46 6.04 -14.33
C PRO A 278 19.70 5.81 -15.21
N ALA A 279 19.53 5.71 -16.52
CA ALA A 279 20.65 5.49 -17.44
C ALA A 279 21.14 6.78 -18.10
N THR A 280 20.23 7.71 -18.44
CA THR A 280 20.59 8.90 -19.22
C THR A 280 20.79 10.16 -18.36
N GLY A 281 20.30 10.16 -17.13
CA GLY A 281 20.25 11.34 -16.26
C GLY A 281 19.29 12.43 -16.70
N ARG A 282 18.66 12.31 -17.88
CA ARG A 282 17.69 13.29 -18.38
C ARG A 282 16.39 13.25 -17.54
N ARG A 283 15.75 14.41 -17.38
CA ARG A 283 14.44 14.48 -16.71
C ARG A 283 13.40 13.68 -17.50
N LEU A 284 12.80 12.71 -16.85
CA LEU A 284 11.67 11.91 -17.35
C LEU A 284 10.41 12.35 -16.62
N GLU A 285 9.41 12.77 -17.38
CA GLU A 285 8.09 13.13 -16.87
C GLU A 285 7.07 12.10 -17.37
N LEU A 286 6.34 11.51 -16.43
CA LEU A 286 5.34 10.48 -16.67
C LEU A 286 4.00 10.97 -16.18
N GLU A 287 2.97 10.77 -17.00
CA GLU A 287 1.61 11.18 -16.68
C GLU A 287 0.63 10.02 -16.88
N CYS A 288 -0.33 9.92 -15.96
CA CYS A 288 -1.51 9.07 -16.06
C CYS A 288 -2.74 9.96 -15.91
N GLY A 289 -3.43 10.22 -17.01
CA GLY A 289 -4.61 11.08 -17.02
C GLY A 289 -5.63 10.68 -15.94
N PRO A 290 -6.17 11.64 -15.16
CA PRO A 290 -7.11 11.32 -14.10
C PRO A 290 -8.42 10.77 -14.67
N PRO A 291 -9.11 9.88 -13.92
CA PRO A 291 -10.42 9.39 -14.31
C PRO A 291 -11.45 10.53 -14.31
N PRO A 292 -12.61 10.36 -14.99
CA PRO A 292 -13.58 11.45 -15.15
C PRO A 292 -14.00 12.13 -13.85
N ASP A 293 -14.13 11.38 -12.76
CA ASP A 293 -14.50 11.87 -11.43
C ASP A 293 -13.40 12.73 -10.74
N LEU A 294 -12.22 12.86 -11.35
CA LEU A 294 -11.08 13.64 -10.86
C LEU A 294 -10.50 14.61 -11.93
N ARG A 295 -11.19 14.78 -13.05
CA ARG A 295 -10.89 15.84 -14.03
C ARG A 295 -11.52 17.13 -13.54
N GLY A 296 -10.75 18.20 -13.38
CA GLY A 296 -11.32 19.53 -13.24
C GLY A 296 -11.98 19.95 -14.56
N GLU A 297 -12.90 20.87 -14.52
CA GLU A 297 -13.25 21.67 -15.70
C GLU A 297 -12.02 22.53 -16.02
N ASP A 298 -11.45 22.33 -17.21
CA ASP A 298 -10.36 23.14 -17.76
C ASP A 298 -10.92 24.50 -18.22
#